data_38eb1f01125c58f49660ef736f06040b
#
_entry.id   38eb1f01125c58f49660ef736f06040b
#
_cell.length_a   1.000
_cell.length_b   1.000
_cell.length_c   1.000
_cell.angle_alpha   90.00
_cell.angle_beta   90.00
_cell.angle_gamma   90.00
#
_symmetry.space_group_name_H-M   'P 1'
#
loop_
_entity.id
_entity.type
_entity.pdbx_description
1 polymer ?
#
loop_
_entity_poly.entity_id
_entity_poly.type
_entity_poly.pdbx_seq_one_letter_code
_entity_poly.pdbx_strand_id
1 'polypeptide(L)'
;EYNDELAATAGRLVRVQNAQNKDIMPETQQYIPATDGNSLVLTIDSDIQNYLEKHLETALADNPEARDGVSGIVMNVKTGEVLAMANLPDFDPNDAYKLTSDKYINELKKNVEKILKEENVKVEIPDAWYEEGGLDNLPEAIHDNSDLVDALGSARVNILMKTWRNPVIADNYEPGSTFKLMTVSTAYDLGATHAE
;
A
#
# COMPACT_ATOMS: atom_id res chain seq x y z
N GLU A 1 -7.89 3.62 -6.62
CA GLU A 1 -9.17 4.24 -6.99
C GLU A 1 -9.18 4.72 -8.45
N TYR A 2 -8.13 5.35 -8.92
CA TYR A 2 -8.06 5.98 -10.27
C TYR A 2 -7.43 5.10 -11.34
N ASN A 3 -7.34 3.79 -11.11
CA ASN A 3 -6.68 2.90 -12.06
C ASN A 3 -7.37 2.87 -13.43
N ASP A 4 -8.69 2.94 -13.45
CA ASP A 4 -9.48 2.89 -14.68
C ASP A 4 -9.27 4.14 -15.55
N GLU A 5 -9.06 5.30 -14.93
CA GLU A 5 -8.75 6.55 -15.60
C GLU A 5 -7.29 6.60 -16.11
N LEU A 6 -6.37 6.03 -15.33
CA LEU A 6 -4.94 6.02 -15.67
C LEU A 6 -4.56 4.89 -16.62
N ALA A 7 -5.37 3.82 -16.68
CA ALA A 7 -5.06 2.64 -17.48
C ALA A 7 -5.06 2.98 -18.98
N ALA A 8 -3.93 2.69 -19.62
CA ALA A 8 -3.82 2.72 -21.06
C ALA A 8 -4.51 1.50 -21.71
N THR A 9 -4.95 1.63 -22.94
CA THR A 9 -5.40 0.48 -23.74
C THR A 9 -4.24 -0.03 -24.58
N ALA A 10 -3.85 -1.29 -24.37
CA ALA A 10 -2.77 -1.90 -25.11
C ALA A 10 -3.10 -1.98 -26.61
N GLY A 11 -2.16 -1.57 -27.45
CA GLY A 11 -2.24 -1.80 -28.89
C GLY A 11 -2.18 -3.29 -29.21
N ARG A 12 -2.78 -3.69 -30.31
CA ARG A 12 -2.77 -5.08 -30.77
C ARG A 12 -2.59 -5.20 -32.27
N LEU A 13 -1.89 -6.24 -32.66
CA LEU A 13 -1.77 -6.66 -34.05
C LEU A 13 -2.72 -7.84 -34.30
N VAL A 14 -3.75 -7.61 -35.11
CA VAL A 14 -4.67 -8.67 -35.54
C VAL A 14 -4.12 -9.25 -36.83
N ARG A 15 -3.85 -10.58 -36.86
CA ARG A 15 -3.36 -11.30 -38.01
C ARG A 15 -4.02 -12.68 -38.11
N VAL A 16 -4.15 -13.18 -39.33
CA VAL A 16 -4.68 -14.51 -39.60
C VAL A 16 -3.53 -15.49 -39.78
N GLN A 17 -3.48 -16.52 -38.96
CA GLN A 17 -2.43 -17.53 -38.99
C GLN A 17 -3.02 -18.93 -39.24
N ASN A 18 -2.22 -19.82 -39.87
CA ASN A 18 -2.56 -21.24 -39.98
C ASN A 18 -2.20 -22.00 -38.67
N ALA A 19 -2.52 -23.31 -38.67
CA ALA A 19 -2.20 -24.19 -37.55
C ALA A 19 -0.70 -24.32 -37.23
N GLN A 20 0.19 -23.87 -38.13
CA GLN A 20 1.64 -23.87 -37.94
C GLN A 20 2.17 -22.46 -37.59
N ASN A 21 1.30 -21.52 -37.16
CA ASN A 21 1.64 -20.13 -36.83
C ASN A 21 2.26 -19.29 -37.99
N LYS A 22 1.99 -19.67 -39.26
CA LYS A 22 2.37 -18.87 -40.40
C LYS A 22 1.23 -17.95 -40.81
N ASP A 23 1.54 -16.68 -41.08
CA ASP A 23 0.56 -15.71 -41.56
C ASP A 23 0.04 -16.15 -42.95
N ILE A 24 -1.27 -16.30 -43.07
CA ILE A 24 -1.92 -16.75 -44.31
C ILE A 24 -2.23 -15.58 -45.22
N MET A 25 -2.53 -14.42 -44.64
CA MET A 25 -2.92 -13.20 -45.36
C MET A 25 -2.19 -11.99 -44.77
N PRO A 26 -0.92 -11.74 -45.14
CA PRO A 26 -0.19 -10.58 -44.62
C PRO A 26 -0.88 -9.23 -44.93
N GLU A 27 -1.63 -9.18 -46.01
CA GLU A 27 -2.35 -7.97 -46.47
C GLU A 27 -3.57 -7.63 -45.57
N THR A 28 -4.01 -8.57 -44.72
CA THR A 28 -5.14 -8.38 -43.80
C THR A 28 -4.71 -8.05 -42.37
N GLN A 29 -3.42 -7.82 -42.16
CA GLN A 29 -2.92 -7.41 -40.85
C GLN A 29 -3.49 -6.05 -40.47
N GLN A 30 -4.17 -5.99 -39.35
CA GLN A 30 -4.70 -4.75 -38.80
C GLN A 30 -3.91 -4.37 -37.55
N TYR A 31 -3.22 -3.24 -37.62
CA TYR A 31 -2.58 -2.65 -36.45
C TYR A 31 -3.58 -1.69 -35.77
N ILE A 32 -3.89 -1.99 -34.51
CA ILE A 32 -4.67 -1.12 -33.62
C ILE A 32 -3.67 -0.49 -32.66
N PRO A 33 -3.45 0.83 -32.72
CA PRO A 33 -2.48 1.50 -31.87
C PRO A 33 -2.90 1.44 -30.39
N ALA A 34 -1.93 1.54 -29.49
CA ALA A 34 -2.20 1.79 -28.08
C ALA A 34 -2.84 3.17 -27.89
N THR A 35 -3.68 3.29 -26.90
CA THR A 35 -4.25 4.57 -26.47
C THR A 35 -3.77 4.85 -25.06
N ASP A 36 -3.18 6.01 -24.83
CA ASP A 36 -2.70 6.42 -23.52
C ASP A 36 -3.88 6.62 -22.54
N GLY A 37 -3.63 6.37 -21.28
CA GLY A 37 -4.58 6.69 -20.21
C GLY A 37 -4.66 8.19 -19.94
N ASN A 38 -5.58 8.59 -19.11
CA ASN A 38 -5.75 9.98 -18.70
C ASN A 38 -4.68 10.39 -17.67
N SER A 39 -4.48 11.70 -17.54
CA SER A 39 -3.66 12.26 -16.47
C SER A 39 -4.56 12.73 -15.32
N LEU A 40 -4.06 12.58 -14.08
CA LEU A 40 -4.71 13.11 -12.89
C LEU A 40 -3.98 14.35 -12.40
N VAL A 41 -4.75 15.40 -12.05
CA VAL A 41 -4.23 16.59 -11.37
C VAL A 41 -4.77 16.55 -9.94
N LEU A 42 -3.87 16.42 -8.98
CA LEU A 42 -4.20 16.35 -7.56
C LEU A 42 -4.11 17.72 -6.91
N THR A 43 -4.77 17.87 -5.76
CA THR A 43 -4.65 19.07 -4.89
C THR A 43 -3.43 19.00 -3.98
N ILE A 44 -2.69 17.88 -3.99
CA ILE A 44 -1.48 17.70 -3.18
C ILE A 44 -0.41 18.71 -3.62
N ASP A 45 0.09 19.47 -2.65
CA ASP A 45 1.21 20.37 -2.80
C ASP A 45 2.50 19.67 -2.36
N SER A 46 3.48 19.61 -3.25
CA SER A 46 4.71 18.85 -3.01
C SER A 46 5.54 19.39 -1.84
N ASP A 47 5.54 20.70 -1.63
CA ASP A 47 6.32 21.31 -0.55
C ASP A 47 5.66 21.03 0.80
N ILE A 48 4.32 21.17 0.87
CA ILE A 48 3.54 20.85 2.07
C ILE A 48 3.65 19.36 2.40
N GLN A 49 3.59 18.50 1.38
CA GLN A 49 3.75 17.04 1.53
C GLN A 49 5.11 16.69 2.14
N ASN A 50 6.20 17.22 1.57
CA ASN A 50 7.56 17.00 2.06
C ASN A 50 7.74 17.49 3.52
N TYR A 51 7.15 18.65 3.88
CA TYR A 51 7.18 19.12 5.25
C TYR A 51 6.43 18.20 6.20
N LEU A 52 5.24 17.73 5.80
CA LEU A 52 4.45 16.80 6.60
C LEU A 52 5.22 15.51 6.86
N GLU A 53 5.76 14.88 5.83
CA GLU A 53 6.54 13.63 5.92
C GLU A 53 7.73 13.78 6.86
N LYS A 54 8.54 14.82 6.68
CA LYS A 54 9.69 15.11 7.55
C LYS A 54 9.30 15.24 9.02
N HIS A 55 8.18 15.88 9.31
CA HIS A 55 7.72 16.04 10.70
C HIS A 55 7.15 14.74 11.27
N LEU A 56 6.51 13.90 10.44
CA LEU A 56 6.06 12.57 10.85
C LEU A 56 7.25 11.65 11.12
N GLU A 57 8.30 11.68 10.30
CA GLU A 57 9.56 10.96 10.56
C GLU A 57 10.16 11.32 11.91
N THR A 58 10.26 12.63 12.18
CA THR A 58 10.76 13.12 13.47
C THR A 58 9.86 12.67 14.62
N ALA A 59 8.54 12.79 14.45
CA ALA A 59 7.59 12.37 15.48
C ALA A 59 7.67 10.87 15.78
N LEU A 60 7.86 10.03 14.75
CA LEU A 60 8.03 8.59 14.91
C LEU A 60 9.35 8.25 15.61
N ALA A 61 10.44 8.96 15.25
CA ALA A 61 11.74 8.76 15.88
C ALA A 61 11.74 9.17 17.36
N ASP A 62 11.06 10.27 17.70
CA ASP A 62 10.95 10.77 19.07
C ASP A 62 10.00 9.93 19.95
N ASN A 63 9.10 9.15 19.34
CA ASN A 63 8.10 8.36 20.02
C ASN A 63 8.14 6.88 19.61
N PRO A 64 9.15 6.11 19.99
CA PRO A 64 9.31 4.72 19.61
C PRO A 64 8.18 3.81 20.13
N GLU A 65 7.38 4.30 21.07
CA GLU A 65 6.17 3.65 21.57
C GLU A 65 4.97 3.75 20.62
N ALA A 66 5.04 4.56 19.58
CA ALA A 66 4.00 4.69 18.56
C ALA A 66 3.96 3.45 17.65
N ARG A 67 3.47 2.34 18.21
CA ARG A 67 3.51 1.00 17.60
C ARG A 67 2.74 0.89 16.29
N ASP A 68 1.66 1.67 16.17
CA ASP A 68 0.79 1.65 14.98
C ASP A 68 1.24 2.62 13.88
N GLY A 69 2.29 3.38 14.16
CA GLY A 69 2.82 4.39 13.26
C GLY A 69 2.25 5.78 13.56
N VAL A 70 2.54 6.70 12.67
CA VAL A 70 2.08 8.09 12.73
C VAL A 70 1.49 8.49 11.39
N SER A 71 0.43 9.31 11.42
CA SER A 71 -0.24 9.76 10.21
C SER A 71 -0.60 11.23 10.32
N GLY A 72 -0.69 11.91 9.18
CA GLY A 72 -1.06 13.31 9.11
C GLY A 72 -1.82 13.65 7.84
N ILE A 73 -2.67 14.68 7.95
CA ILE A 73 -3.39 15.27 6.82
C ILE A 73 -3.39 16.79 6.97
N VAL A 74 -3.17 17.48 5.86
CA VAL A 74 -3.27 18.94 5.77
C VAL A 74 -4.36 19.28 4.78
N MET A 75 -5.35 20.06 5.23
CA MET A 75 -6.53 20.44 4.44
C MET A 75 -6.73 21.93 4.45
N ASN A 76 -7.10 22.50 3.31
CA ASN A 76 -7.56 23.86 3.21
C ASN A 76 -9.00 23.95 3.74
N VAL A 77 -9.19 24.58 4.88
CA VAL A 77 -10.50 24.68 5.57
C VAL A 77 -11.57 25.48 4.80
N LYS A 78 -11.17 26.27 3.80
CA LYS A 78 -12.10 27.06 3.00
C LYS A 78 -12.62 26.31 1.77
N THR A 79 -11.78 25.49 1.17
CA THR A 79 -12.08 24.79 -0.09
C THR A 79 -12.32 23.30 0.12
N GLY A 80 -11.82 22.71 1.22
CA GLY A 80 -11.85 21.27 1.47
C GLY A 80 -10.76 20.49 0.73
N GLU A 81 -9.88 21.18 0.00
CA GLU A 81 -8.76 20.54 -0.71
C GLU A 81 -7.77 19.93 0.26
N VAL A 82 -7.40 18.67 0.02
CA VAL A 82 -6.32 18.00 0.74
C VAL A 82 -5.00 18.41 0.09
N LEU A 83 -4.17 19.12 0.84
CA LEU A 83 -2.89 19.65 0.39
C LEU A 83 -1.72 18.70 0.68
N ALA A 84 -1.83 17.86 1.71
CA ALA A 84 -0.87 16.82 2.03
C ALA A 84 -1.55 15.71 2.82
N MET A 85 -1.07 14.47 2.64
CA MET A 85 -1.51 13.30 3.37
C MET A 85 -0.38 12.29 3.42
N ALA A 86 0.04 11.89 4.62
CA ALA A 86 1.11 10.93 4.79
C ALA A 86 0.87 10.03 6.01
N ASN A 87 1.45 8.84 5.96
CA ASN A 87 1.51 7.89 7.08
C ASN A 87 2.86 7.19 7.09
N LEU A 88 3.33 6.85 8.28
CA LEU A 88 4.57 6.11 8.48
C LEU A 88 4.32 4.93 9.45
N PRO A 89 4.96 3.76 9.24
CA PRO A 89 5.83 3.47 8.10
C PRO A 89 5.04 3.30 6.80
N ASP A 90 5.64 3.69 5.71
CA ASP A 90 5.14 3.60 4.34
C ASP A 90 5.88 2.52 3.52
N PHE A 91 5.68 2.52 2.20
CA PHE A 91 6.35 1.64 1.25
C PHE A 91 6.82 2.44 0.02
N ASP A 92 7.85 1.95 -0.66
CA ASP A 92 8.27 2.52 -1.94
C ASP A 92 7.34 2.03 -3.07
N PRO A 93 6.59 2.92 -3.76
CA PRO A 93 5.74 2.52 -4.88
C PRO A 93 6.51 1.92 -6.07
N ASN A 94 7.81 2.20 -6.20
CA ASN A 94 8.65 1.63 -7.26
C ASN A 94 9.12 0.21 -6.91
N ASP A 95 9.07 -0.15 -5.62
CA ASP A 95 9.38 -1.48 -5.11
C ASP A 95 8.36 -1.93 -4.06
N ALA A 96 7.08 -1.91 -4.46
CA ALA A 96 5.94 -2.09 -3.57
C ALA A 96 5.90 -3.47 -2.87
N TYR A 97 6.62 -4.45 -3.39
CA TYR A 97 6.68 -5.78 -2.82
C TYR A 97 7.81 -5.97 -1.79
N LYS A 98 8.68 -4.98 -1.62
CA LYS A 98 9.75 -5.01 -0.63
C LYS A 98 9.26 -4.48 0.72
N LEU A 99 9.53 -5.24 1.78
CA LEU A 99 9.29 -4.80 3.16
C LEU A 99 10.57 -4.13 3.70
N THR A 100 10.47 -2.86 4.01
CA THR A 100 11.58 -2.04 4.53
C THR A 100 11.42 -1.69 6.01
N SER A 101 10.19 -1.79 6.53
CA SER A 101 9.88 -1.42 7.91
C SER A 101 10.14 -2.58 8.88
N ASP A 102 10.98 -2.36 9.88
CA ASP A 102 11.26 -3.31 10.97
C ASP A 102 9.97 -3.75 11.69
N LYS A 103 9.00 -2.87 11.83
CA LYS A 103 7.68 -3.19 12.41
C LYS A 103 7.03 -4.36 11.66
N TYR A 104 6.90 -4.23 10.34
CA TYR A 104 6.22 -5.21 9.49
C TYR A 104 7.05 -6.48 9.31
N ILE A 105 8.38 -6.36 9.21
CA ILE A 105 9.29 -7.51 9.18
C ILE A 105 9.18 -8.31 10.47
N ASN A 106 9.18 -7.67 11.64
CA ASN A 106 9.06 -8.35 12.93
C ASN A 106 7.67 -8.98 13.12
N GLU A 107 6.62 -8.38 12.61
CA GLU A 107 5.27 -8.97 12.61
C GLU A 107 5.23 -10.22 11.72
N LEU A 108 5.82 -10.15 10.52
CA LEU A 108 5.93 -11.29 9.61
C LEU A 108 6.73 -12.42 10.24
N LYS A 109 7.88 -12.13 10.87
CA LYS A 109 8.70 -13.14 11.58
C LYS A 109 7.89 -13.91 12.62
N LYS A 110 7.08 -13.21 13.42
CA LYS A 110 6.20 -13.86 14.41
C LYS A 110 5.14 -14.76 13.77
N ASN A 111 4.55 -14.33 12.66
CA ASN A 111 3.56 -15.13 11.94
C ASN A 111 4.21 -16.40 11.33
N VAL A 112 5.39 -16.26 10.75
CA VAL A 112 6.19 -17.35 10.18
C VAL A 112 6.60 -18.36 11.25
N GLU A 113 7.11 -17.89 12.40
CA GLU A 113 7.45 -18.76 13.53
C GLU A 113 6.25 -19.60 14.01
N LYS A 114 5.06 -19.00 14.02
CA LYS A 114 3.82 -19.69 14.37
C LYS A 114 3.49 -20.78 13.36
N ILE A 115 3.55 -20.48 12.06
CA ILE A 115 3.29 -21.44 10.98
C ILE A 115 4.28 -22.62 11.05
N LEU A 116 5.58 -22.32 11.14
CA LEU A 116 6.61 -23.36 11.22
C LEU A 116 6.44 -24.27 12.44
N LYS A 117 5.98 -23.70 13.58
CA LYS A 117 5.71 -24.47 14.79
C LYS A 117 4.47 -25.35 14.64
N GLU A 118 3.41 -24.87 14.01
CA GLU A 118 2.17 -25.64 13.75
C GLU A 118 2.46 -26.81 12.80
N GLU A 119 3.27 -26.60 11.77
CA GLU A 119 3.71 -27.61 10.81
C GLU A 119 4.85 -28.52 11.33
N ASN A 120 5.35 -28.28 12.55
CA ASN A 120 6.47 -28.98 13.16
C ASN A 120 7.75 -28.99 12.29
N VAL A 121 7.98 -27.90 11.55
CA VAL A 121 9.14 -27.70 10.69
C VAL A 121 10.20 -26.90 11.43
N LYS A 122 11.43 -27.39 11.45
CA LYS A 122 12.57 -26.71 12.09
C LYS A 122 13.55 -26.23 11.02
N VAL A 123 13.23 -25.08 10.46
CA VAL A 123 14.02 -24.40 9.42
C VAL A 123 14.11 -22.92 9.80
N GLU A 124 15.25 -22.33 9.55
CA GLU A 124 15.47 -20.88 9.67
C GLU A 124 15.19 -20.22 8.32
N ILE A 125 14.31 -19.23 8.32
CA ILE A 125 13.98 -18.46 7.12
C ILE A 125 14.97 -17.30 7.02
N PRO A 126 15.68 -17.13 5.89
CA PRO A 126 16.63 -16.04 5.69
C PRO A 126 15.98 -14.66 5.72
N ASP A 127 16.69 -13.65 6.20
CA ASP A 127 16.22 -12.25 6.24
C ASP A 127 15.83 -11.72 4.86
N ALA A 128 16.54 -12.12 3.81
CA ALA A 128 16.22 -11.76 2.43
C ALA A 128 14.79 -12.15 2.04
N TRP A 129 14.28 -13.28 2.52
CA TRP A 129 12.89 -13.66 2.23
C TRP A 129 11.88 -12.74 2.93
N TYR A 130 12.17 -12.32 4.15
CA TYR A 130 11.28 -11.38 4.85
C TYR A 130 11.19 -10.04 4.15
N GLU A 131 12.30 -9.56 3.61
CA GLU A 131 12.37 -8.27 2.92
C GLU A 131 11.82 -8.37 1.49
N GLU A 132 12.31 -9.30 0.68
CA GLU A 132 12.09 -9.37 -0.76
C GLU A 132 11.05 -10.43 -1.17
N GLY A 133 10.88 -11.50 -0.36
CA GLY A 133 10.06 -12.65 -0.72
C GLY A 133 10.75 -13.54 -1.75
N GLY A 134 9.90 -14.25 -2.52
CA GLY A 134 10.38 -15.14 -3.58
C GLY A 134 10.71 -16.55 -3.10
N LEU A 135 10.47 -17.53 -3.96
CA LEU A 135 10.76 -18.94 -3.66
C LEU A 135 12.27 -19.18 -3.51
N ASP A 136 13.07 -18.50 -4.33
CA ASP A 136 14.53 -18.63 -4.34
C ASP A 136 15.19 -18.19 -3.03
N ASN A 137 14.52 -17.32 -2.27
CA ASN A 137 14.96 -16.87 -0.96
C ASN A 137 14.50 -17.78 0.20
N LEU A 138 13.68 -18.81 -0.09
CA LEU A 138 13.31 -19.82 0.89
C LEU A 138 14.34 -20.97 0.90
N PRO A 139 14.54 -21.65 2.05
CA PRO A 139 15.38 -22.83 2.12
C PRO A 139 14.87 -23.96 1.23
N GLU A 140 15.75 -24.64 0.49
CA GLU A 140 15.40 -25.78 -0.37
C GLU A 140 14.60 -26.86 0.38
N ALA A 141 14.83 -27.02 1.67
CA ALA A 141 14.17 -28.02 2.50
C ALA A 141 12.63 -27.87 2.56
N ILE A 142 12.09 -26.71 2.17
CA ILE A 142 10.63 -26.47 2.15
C ILE A 142 10.07 -26.29 0.74
N HIS A 143 10.88 -26.27 -0.31
CA HIS A 143 10.44 -26.07 -1.69
C HIS A 143 9.45 -27.16 -2.15
N ASP A 144 9.62 -28.40 -1.70
CA ASP A 144 8.74 -29.53 -2.06
C ASP A 144 7.44 -29.56 -1.24
N ASN A 145 7.32 -28.71 -0.22
CA ASN A 145 6.11 -28.60 0.59
C ASN A 145 5.27 -27.40 0.12
N SER A 146 4.45 -27.62 -0.91
CA SER A 146 3.62 -26.58 -1.52
C SER A 146 2.70 -25.89 -0.51
N ASP A 147 2.12 -26.63 0.43
CA ASP A 147 1.18 -26.10 1.41
C ASP A 147 1.89 -25.12 2.37
N LEU A 148 3.12 -25.45 2.78
CA LEU A 148 3.95 -24.59 3.62
C LEU A 148 4.39 -23.34 2.84
N VAL A 149 4.84 -23.49 1.59
CA VAL A 149 5.22 -22.35 0.72
C VAL A 149 4.04 -21.41 0.54
N ASP A 150 2.85 -21.91 0.29
CA ASP A 150 1.63 -21.13 0.14
C ASP A 150 1.22 -20.43 1.45
N ALA A 151 1.35 -21.11 2.59
CA ALA A 151 1.08 -20.51 3.90
C ALA A 151 2.04 -19.35 4.22
N LEU A 152 3.34 -19.53 3.97
CA LEU A 152 4.35 -18.49 4.14
C LEU A 152 4.12 -17.31 3.18
N GLY A 153 3.84 -17.60 1.92
CA GLY A 153 3.50 -16.60 0.91
C GLY A 153 2.27 -15.79 1.29
N SER A 154 1.21 -16.46 1.76
CA SER A 154 -0.01 -15.83 2.24
C SER A 154 0.23 -14.93 3.45
N ALA A 155 1.04 -15.39 4.41
CA ALA A 155 1.42 -14.57 5.57
C ALA A 155 2.14 -13.29 5.13
N ARG A 156 3.04 -13.38 4.15
CA ARG A 156 3.76 -12.22 3.61
C ARG A 156 2.83 -11.27 2.86
N VAL A 157 1.96 -11.77 2.01
CA VAL A 157 0.96 -10.96 1.28
C VAL A 157 0.05 -10.21 2.25
N ASN A 158 -0.38 -10.84 3.33
CA ASN A 158 -1.21 -10.19 4.36
C ASN A 158 -0.48 -9.00 5.03
N ILE A 159 0.84 -9.10 5.22
CA ILE A 159 1.64 -7.98 5.73
C ILE A 159 1.77 -6.88 4.67
N LEU A 160 2.08 -7.23 3.42
CA LEU A 160 2.14 -6.26 2.31
C LEU A 160 0.83 -5.48 2.16
N MET A 161 -0.31 -6.15 2.25
CA MET A 161 -1.62 -5.48 2.20
C MET A 161 -1.79 -4.45 3.33
N LYS A 162 -1.17 -4.66 4.50
CA LYS A 162 -1.17 -3.66 5.58
C LYS A 162 -0.28 -2.47 5.25
N THR A 163 0.88 -2.69 4.59
CA THR A 163 1.77 -1.59 4.21
C THR A 163 1.16 -0.71 3.12
N TRP A 164 0.41 -1.30 2.18
CA TRP A 164 -0.24 -0.57 1.08
C TRP A 164 -1.50 0.20 1.51
N ARG A 165 -2.01 -0.10 2.70
CA ARG A 165 -3.20 0.55 3.21
C ARG A 165 -2.86 1.94 3.73
N ASN A 166 -3.66 2.94 3.34
CA ASN A 166 -3.56 4.28 3.91
C ASN A 166 -4.50 4.41 5.13
N PRO A 167 -3.98 4.39 6.35
CA PRO A 167 -4.80 4.45 7.57
C PRO A 167 -5.53 5.79 7.72
N VAL A 168 -5.04 6.88 7.11
CA VAL A 168 -5.70 8.21 7.19
C VAL A 168 -7.12 8.17 6.65
N ILE A 169 -7.37 7.32 5.64
CA ILE A 169 -8.69 7.23 4.97
C ILE A 169 -9.37 5.88 5.16
N ALA A 170 -8.63 4.85 5.60
CA ALA A 170 -9.14 3.47 5.66
C ALA A 170 -9.40 2.97 7.07
N ASP A 171 -8.84 3.62 8.11
CA ASP A 171 -8.93 3.16 9.48
C ASP A 171 -9.78 4.10 10.34
N ASN A 172 -10.49 3.48 11.29
CA ASN A 172 -11.20 4.21 12.33
C ASN A 172 -10.32 4.27 13.59
N TYR A 173 -10.43 5.36 14.33
CA TYR A 173 -9.78 5.51 15.62
C TYR A 173 -10.72 6.16 16.64
N GLU A 174 -10.42 5.98 17.93
CA GLU A 174 -11.14 6.67 18.99
C GLU A 174 -10.59 8.09 19.17
N PRO A 175 -11.32 9.14 18.76
CA PRO A 175 -10.79 10.51 18.72
C PRO A 175 -10.60 11.11 20.12
N GLY A 176 -11.19 10.53 21.15
CA GLY A 176 -11.08 11.04 22.51
C GLY A 176 -11.49 12.51 22.62
N SER A 177 -10.69 13.32 23.32
CA SER A 177 -10.97 14.75 23.55
C SER A 177 -10.98 15.61 22.28
N THR A 178 -10.38 15.14 21.16
CA THR A 178 -10.42 15.88 19.89
C THR A 178 -11.85 15.97 19.33
N PHE A 179 -12.71 15.00 19.66
CA PHE A 179 -14.12 15.02 19.30
C PHE A 179 -14.91 16.18 19.91
N LYS A 180 -14.40 16.78 21.01
CA LYS A 180 -15.04 17.94 21.62
C LYS A 180 -15.13 19.14 20.68
N LEU A 181 -14.20 19.29 19.73
CA LEU A 181 -14.27 20.31 18.70
C LEU A 181 -15.53 20.16 17.85
N MET A 182 -15.89 18.96 17.46
CA MET A 182 -17.12 18.67 16.71
C MET A 182 -18.36 19.00 17.55
N THR A 183 -18.36 18.60 18.81
CA THR A 183 -19.47 18.88 19.74
C THR A 183 -19.69 20.38 19.92
N VAL A 184 -18.62 21.14 20.14
CA VAL A 184 -18.68 22.58 20.33
C VAL A 184 -19.13 23.29 19.06
N SER A 185 -18.56 22.94 17.90
CA SER A 185 -18.94 23.53 16.61
C SER A 185 -20.45 23.30 16.31
N THR A 186 -20.93 22.08 16.55
CA THR A 186 -22.36 21.77 16.37
C THR A 186 -23.24 22.56 17.34
N ALA A 187 -22.80 22.73 18.61
CA ALA A 187 -23.53 23.50 19.58
C ALA A 187 -23.65 24.99 19.18
N TYR A 188 -22.60 25.54 18.56
CA TYR A 188 -22.62 26.90 17.99
C TYR A 188 -23.60 27.02 16.82
N ASP A 189 -23.53 26.10 15.87
CA ASP A 189 -24.42 26.09 14.69
C ASP A 189 -25.89 25.97 15.06
N LEU A 190 -26.19 25.21 16.12
CA LEU A 190 -27.54 25.05 16.65
C LEU A 190 -27.98 26.19 17.58
N GLY A 191 -27.12 27.16 17.86
CA GLY A 191 -27.40 28.24 18.80
C GLY A 191 -27.58 27.78 20.26
N ALA A 192 -27.07 26.58 20.60
CA ALA A 192 -27.16 26.01 21.95
C ALA A 192 -26.13 26.60 22.92
N THR A 193 -25.13 27.31 22.41
CA THR A 193 -24.11 28.04 23.17
C THR A 193 -23.68 29.32 22.45
N HIS A 194 -23.08 30.24 23.18
CA HIS A 194 -22.57 31.49 22.65
C HIS A 194 -21.09 31.65 23.09
N ALA A 195 -20.28 32.29 22.24
CA ALA A 195 -18.97 32.75 22.67
C ALA A 195 -19.18 34.00 23.58
N GLU A 196 -18.67 33.97 24.77
CA GLU A 196 -18.54 35.16 25.64
C GLU A 196 -17.29 35.93 25.26
#